data_161e539411400e4d73818faf4a8fe5ec
#
_entry.id   161e539411400e4d73818faf4a8fe5ec
#
_cell.length_a   1.000
_cell.length_b   1.000
_cell.length_c   1.000
_cell.angle_alpha   90.00
_cell.angle_beta   90.00
_cell.angle_gamma   90.00
#
_symmetry.space_group_name_H-M   'P 1'
#
loop_
_entity.id
_entity.type
_entity.pdbx_description
1 polymer ?
#
loop_
_entity_poly.entity_id
_entity_poly.type
_entity_poly.pdbx_seq_one_letter_code
_entity_poly.pdbx_strand_id
1 'polypeptide(L)'
;MSGRLEGKKIIVTAAGQGIGKATAIAFHNEGASVTATDLNDKTLADLNREFPKINVHTLNSTDNKAILEFVKNFEKVDVLFNAVGFVHHGSILECEDKDWSFSFDVNVKSMYQMCKAILPLMVKQNGGSIINVSSCASSLKGFPNRFVYGASKGAVIGLTKSIAADFVKQNIRCNSIAPGTVFSPSWQDRVNQSPDPVQAKKDFIARQPMGRLATAEEIAAVAVYLAGDDATFTTGTTISVDGGISI
;
A
#
# COMPACT_ATOMS: atom_id res chain seq x y z
N MET A 1 -15.85 12.39 -20.32
CA MET A 1 -14.48 11.88 -20.62
C MET A 1 -14.38 10.53 -19.91
N SER A 2 -13.84 9.51 -20.55
CA SER A 2 -13.53 8.24 -19.87
C SER A 2 -12.47 8.51 -18.79
N GLY A 3 -12.54 7.77 -17.66
CA GLY A 3 -11.54 7.90 -16.59
C GLY A 3 -10.18 7.36 -17.04
N ARG A 4 -9.11 7.75 -16.34
CA ARG A 4 -7.72 7.33 -16.65
C ARG A 4 -7.48 5.82 -16.48
N LEU A 5 -8.38 5.13 -15.80
CA LEU A 5 -8.29 3.68 -15.51
C LEU A 5 -9.47 2.91 -16.11
N GLU A 6 -10.15 3.48 -17.12
CA GLU A 6 -11.32 2.87 -17.74
C GLU A 6 -11.05 1.43 -18.19
N GLY A 7 -11.89 0.49 -17.74
CA GLY A 7 -11.80 -0.92 -18.07
C GLY A 7 -10.66 -1.72 -17.43
N LYS A 8 -9.77 -1.11 -16.63
CA LYS A 8 -8.70 -1.83 -15.91
C LYS A 8 -9.30 -2.62 -14.75
N LYS A 9 -8.85 -3.87 -14.60
CA LYS A 9 -9.18 -4.75 -13.47
C LYS A 9 -8.11 -4.60 -12.38
N ILE A 10 -8.52 -4.14 -11.20
CA ILE A 10 -7.60 -3.71 -10.14
C ILE A 10 -7.92 -4.44 -8.83
N ILE A 11 -6.88 -4.96 -8.17
CA ILE A 11 -6.95 -5.48 -6.81
C ILE A 11 -6.29 -4.50 -5.85
N VAL A 12 -6.99 -4.16 -4.76
CA VAL A 12 -6.48 -3.28 -3.69
C VAL A 12 -6.53 -4.04 -2.37
N THR A 13 -5.39 -4.18 -1.70
CA THR A 13 -5.30 -4.82 -0.38
C THR A 13 -5.38 -3.80 0.75
N ALA A 14 -5.82 -4.21 1.94
CA ALA A 14 -6.07 -3.34 3.11
C ALA A 14 -6.98 -2.15 2.74
N ALA A 15 -8.07 -2.43 1.99
CA ALA A 15 -8.96 -1.42 1.42
C ALA A 15 -10.13 -1.02 2.34
N GLY A 16 -10.20 -1.56 3.56
CA GLY A 16 -11.27 -1.24 4.50
C GLY A 16 -11.17 0.17 5.09
N GLN A 17 -9.96 0.76 5.12
CA GLN A 17 -9.74 2.10 5.68
C GLN A 17 -8.47 2.78 5.13
N GLY A 18 -8.26 4.05 5.47
CA GLY A 18 -7.04 4.81 5.21
C GLY A 18 -6.64 4.85 3.73
N ILE A 19 -5.34 4.66 3.46
CA ILE A 19 -4.78 4.75 2.10
C ILE A 19 -5.42 3.73 1.16
N GLY A 20 -5.62 2.48 1.61
CA GLY A 20 -6.24 1.45 0.77
C GLY A 20 -7.67 1.80 0.37
N LYS A 21 -8.52 2.27 1.32
CA LYS A 21 -9.90 2.71 1.03
C LYS A 21 -9.91 3.88 0.04
N ALA A 22 -9.14 4.93 0.32
CA ALA A 22 -9.07 6.10 -0.55
C ALA A 22 -8.59 5.73 -1.97
N THR A 23 -7.61 4.83 -2.08
CA THR A 23 -7.10 4.36 -3.38
C THR A 23 -8.15 3.53 -4.13
N ALA A 24 -8.87 2.63 -3.45
CA ALA A 24 -9.94 1.85 -4.07
C ALA A 24 -11.05 2.76 -4.63
N ILE A 25 -11.44 3.79 -3.89
CA ILE A 25 -12.42 4.80 -4.32
C ILE A 25 -11.87 5.62 -5.50
N ALA A 26 -10.62 6.08 -5.43
CA ALA A 26 -10.01 6.85 -6.51
C ALA A 26 -9.92 6.04 -7.81
N PHE A 27 -9.53 4.77 -7.74
CA PHE A 27 -9.49 3.88 -8.90
C PHE A 27 -10.88 3.65 -9.48
N HIS A 28 -11.89 3.44 -8.63
CA HIS A 28 -13.28 3.32 -9.07
C HIS A 28 -13.77 4.57 -9.81
N ASN A 29 -13.50 5.76 -9.26
CA ASN A 29 -13.90 7.05 -9.85
C ASN A 29 -13.21 7.30 -11.20
N GLU A 30 -12.04 6.70 -11.44
CA GLU A 30 -11.31 6.74 -12.71
C GLU A 30 -11.75 5.62 -13.69
N GLY A 31 -12.87 4.90 -13.42
CA GLY A 31 -13.47 3.94 -14.35
C GLY A 31 -12.96 2.52 -14.21
N ALA A 32 -12.16 2.19 -13.20
CA ALA A 32 -11.67 0.84 -13.00
C ALA A 32 -12.72 -0.10 -12.39
N SER A 33 -12.63 -1.39 -12.74
CA SER A 33 -13.28 -2.48 -12.03
C SER A 33 -12.41 -2.87 -10.83
N VAL A 34 -12.82 -2.45 -9.63
CA VAL A 34 -12.03 -2.62 -8.40
C VAL A 34 -12.52 -3.80 -7.59
N THR A 35 -11.58 -4.64 -7.14
CA THR A 35 -11.78 -5.62 -6.07
C THR A 35 -10.97 -5.19 -4.86
N ALA A 36 -11.66 -4.78 -3.81
CA ALA A 36 -11.10 -4.33 -2.54
C ALA A 36 -11.02 -5.50 -1.56
N THR A 37 -9.84 -5.73 -0.95
CA THR A 37 -9.67 -6.78 0.05
C THR A 37 -9.20 -6.21 1.38
N ASP A 38 -9.68 -6.78 2.48
CA ASP A 38 -9.26 -6.46 3.83
C ASP A 38 -9.48 -7.68 4.75
N LEU A 39 -8.86 -7.68 5.91
CA LEU A 39 -9.15 -8.67 6.96
C LEU A 39 -10.47 -8.34 7.69
N ASN A 40 -10.87 -7.07 7.71
CA ASN A 40 -12.05 -6.57 8.42
C ASN A 40 -13.27 -6.51 7.48
N ASP A 41 -14.16 -7.48 7.63
CA ASP A 41 -15.40 -7.61 6.85
C ASP A 41 -16.37 -6.43 7.04
N LYS A 42 -16.41 -5.82 8.24
CA LYS A 42 -17.29 -4.68 8.53
C LYS A 42 -16.88 -3.45 7.74
N THR A 43 -15.60 -3.10 7.73
CA THR A 43 -15.12 -1.95 6.96
C THR A 43 -15.25 -2.16 5.45
N LEU A 44 -15.14 -3.41 4.97
CA LEU A 44 -15.45 -3.75 3.59
C LEU A 44 -16.94 -3.62 3.27
N ALA A 45 -17.81 -4.06 4.17
CA ALA A 45 -19.26 -3.91 3.99
C ALA A 45 -19.67 -2.42 3.96
N ASP A 46 -19.05 -1.57 4.78
CA ASP A 46 -19.25 -0.13 4.74
C ASP A 46 -18.79 0.49 3.42
N LEU A 47 -17.61 0.08 2.91
CA LEU A 47 -17.11 0.50 1.60
C LEU A 47 -18.07 0.08 0.47
N ASN A 48 -18.53 -1.16 0.45
CA ASN A 48 -19.45 -1.65 -0.57
C ASN A 48 -20.84 -0.97 -0.49
N ARG A 49 -21.31 -0.64 0.70
CA ARG A 49 -22.56 0.13 0.87
C ARG A 49 -22.45 1.53 0.29
N GLU A 50 -21.32 2.19 0.49
CA GLU A 50 -21.05 3.53 -0.04
C GLU A 50 -20.77 3.53 -1.54
N PHE A 51 -20.06 2.48 -2.03
CA PHE A 51 -19.68 2.28 -3.43
C PHE A 51 -20.06 0.88 -3.90
N PRO A 52 -21.33 0.61 -4.26
CA PRO A 52 -21.82 -0.75 -4.59
C PRO A 52 -21.15 -1.42 -5.80
N LYS A 53 -20.46 -0.65 -6.64
CA LYS A 53 -19.71 -1.15 -7.81
C LYS A 53 -18.29 -1.61 -7.45
N ILE A 54 -17.80 -1.32 -6.26
CA ILE A 54 -16.54 -1.87 -5.77
C ILE A 54 -16.82 -3.27 -5.21
N ASN A 55 -16.25 -4.30 -5.85
CA ASN A 55 -16.31 -5.65 -5.31
C ASN A 55 -15.49 -5.75 -4.03
N VAL A 56 -16.00 -6.45 -3.02
CA VAL A 56 -15.28 -6.63 -1.76
C VAL A 56 -15.05 -8.10 -1.46
N HIS A 57 -13.92 -8.44 -0.87
CA HIS A 57 -13.59 -9.81 -0.47
C HIS A 57 -12.73 -9.81 0.79
N THR A 58 -13.19 -10.52 1.83
CA THR A 58 -12.41 -10.68 3.07
C THR A 58 -11.21 -11.57 2.80
N LEU A 59 -10.01 -11.02 2.98
CA LEU A 59 -8.75 -11.72 2.69
C LEU A 59 -7.68 -11.39 3.74
N ASN A 60 -7.14 -12.43 4.36
CA ASN A 60 -5.91 -12.33 5.12
C ASN A 60 -4.71 -12.42 4.16
N SER A 61 -4.08 -11.29 3.88
CA SER A 61 -2.91 -11.22 2.98
C SER A 61 -1.63 -11.87 3.55
N THR A 62 -1.65 -12.41 4.76
CA THR A 62 -0.58 -13.23 5.31
C THR A 62 -0.85 -14.74 5.17
N ASP A 63 -2.04 -15.12 4.72
CA ASP A 63 -2.42 -16.52 4.45
C ASP A 63 -2.24 -16.85 2.97
N ASN A 64 -1.15 -17.54 2.65
CA ASN A 64 -0.84 -17.92 1.28
C ASN A 64 -1.90 -18.83 0.63
N LYS A 65 -2.57 -19.69 1.42
CA LYS A 65 -3.62 -20.57 0.87
C LYS A 65 -4.84 -19.77 0.47
N ALA A 66 -5.26 -18.82 1.33
CA ALA A 66 -6.37 -17.92 1.05
C ALA A 66 -6.08 -17.04 -0.18
N ILE A 67 -4.84 -16.53 -0.32
CA ILE A 67 -4.44 -15.76 -1.50
C ILE A 67 -4.53 -16.59 -2.78
N LEU A 68 -3.99 -17.79 -2.79
CA LEU A 68 -4.02 -18.68 -3.97
C LEU A 68 -5.45 -19.04 -4.37
N GLU A 69 -6.34 -19.27 -3.42
CA GLU A 69 -7.76 -19.51 -3.70
C GLU A 69 -8.46 -18.26 -4.24
N PHE A 70 -8.21 -17.12 -3.64
CA PHE A 70 -8.75 -15.83 -4.09
C PHE A 70 -8.37 -15.53 -5.54
N VAL A 71 -7.09 -15.75 -5.91
CA VAL A 71 -6.58 -15.42 -7.25
C VAL A 71 -7.18 -16.28 -8.35
N LYS A 72 -7.69 -17.48 -8.05
CA LYS A 72 -8.40 -18.34 -9.05
C LYS A 72 -9.64 -17.68 -9.65
N ASN A 73 -10.22 -16.68 -8.97
CA ASN A 73 -11.38 -15.95 -9.46
C ASN A 73 -11.05 -14.94 -10.57
N PHE A 74 -9.77 -14.81 -10.95
CA PHE A 74 -9.33 -13.81 -11.92
C PHE A 74 -8.66 -14.46 -13.13
N GLU A 75 -9.11 -14.10 -14.31
CA GLU A 75 -8.41 -14.41 -15.56
C GLU A 75 -7.39 -13.33 -15.94
N LYS A 76 -7.61 -12.11 -15.46
CA LYS A 76 -6.82 -10.93 -15.77
C LYS A 76 -6.77 -9.97 -14.58
N VAL A 77 -5.60 -9.41 -14.29
CA VAL A 77 -5.38 -8.33 -13.32
C VAL A 77 -4.44 -7.30 -13.94
N ASP A 78 -4.93 -6.08 -14.15
CA ASP A 78 -4.14 -4.98 -14.74
C ASP A 78 -3.29 -4.26 -13.68
N VAL A 79 -3.84 -4.12 -12.46
CA VAL A 79 -3.13 -3.43 -11.37
C VAL A 79 -3.28 -4.18 -10.05
N LEU A 80 -2.18 -4.31 -9.32
CA LEU A 80 -2.14 -4.76 -7.93
C LEU A 80 -1.64 -3.61 -7.05
N PHE A 81 -2.48 -3.14 -6.13
CA PHE A 81 -2.11 -2.16 -5.11
C PHE A 81 -1.99 -2.82 -3.74
N ASN A 82 -0.78 -2.90 -3.23
CA ASN A 82 -0.44 -3.52 -1.95
C ASN A 82 -0.32 -2.45 -0.86
N ALA A 83 -1.32 -2.36 0.04
CA ALA A 83 -1.34 -1.39 1.14
C ALA A 83 -1.33 -2.05 2.54
N VAL A 84 -1.22 -3.38 2.64
CA VAL A 84 -1.12 -4.05 3.94
C VAL A 84 0.11 -3.55 4.68
N GLY A 85 -0.06 -3.20 5.96
CA GLY A 85 1.06 -2.75 6.76
C GLY A 85 0.72 -2.55 8.22
N PHE A 86 1.75 -2.73 9.06
CA PHE A 86 1.71 -2.53 10.49
C PHE A 86 2.91 -1.70 10.94
N VAL A 87 2.69 -0.75 11.84
CA VAL A 87 3.74 0.13 12.38
C VAL A 87 4.12 -0.33 13.78
N HIS A 88 5.24 -1.03 13.89
CA HIS A 88 5.85 -1.31 15.19
C HIS A 88 6.52 -0.06 15.76
N HIS A 89 6.43 0.10 17.08
CA HIS A 89 7.06 1.18 17.82
C HIS A 89 8.09 0.62 18.79
N GLY A 90 9.35 1.00 18.64
CA GLY A 90 10.45 0.57 19.48
C GLY A 90 11.80 0.71 18.77
N SER A 91 12.85 0.79 19.60
CA SER A 91 14.26 0.71 19.17
C SER A 91 14.66 -0.75 18.90
N ILE A 92 15.90 -0.99 18.46
CA ILE A 92 16.43 -2.36 18.27
C ILE A 92 16.48 -3.15 19.59
N LEU A 93 16.72 -2.46 20.73
CA LEU A 93 16.82 -3.11 22.03
C LEU A 93 15.45 -3.51 22.61
N GLU A 94 14.37 -2.92 22.11
CA GLU A 94 13.00 -3.18 22.54
C GLU A 94 12.26 -4.11 21.56
N CYS A 95 12.85 -4.42 20.40
CA CYS A 95 12.25 -5.29 19.40
C CYS A 95 12.54 -6.75 19.71
N GLU A 96 11.54 -7.50 20.12
CA GLU A 96 11.64 -8.95 20.31
C GLU A 96 11.55 -9.69 18.96
N ASP A 97 12.01 -10.96 18.91
CA ASP A 97 11.96 -11.80 17.70
C ASP A 97 10.53 -11.97 17.15
N LYS A 98 9.53 -12.00 18.04
CA LYS A 98 8.12 -12.04 17.64
C LYS A 98 7.67 -10.76 16.90
N ASP A 99 8.18 -9.59 17.34
CA ASP A 99 7.83 -8.29 16.72
C ASP A 99 8.49 -8.15 15.35
N TRP A 100 9.75 -8.63 15.26
CA TRP A 100 10.46 -8.74 14.00
C TRP A 100 9.71 -9.63 13.01
N SER A 101 9.41 -10.86 13.41
CA SER A 101 8.74 -11.84 12.55
C SER A 101 7.36 -11.35 12.11
N PHE A 102 6.55 -10.83 13.04
CA PHE A 102 5.23 -10.29 12.74
C PHE A 102 5.30 -9.09 11.78
N SER A 103 6.23 -8.15 12.01
CA SER A 103 6.39 -6.98 11.15
C SER A 103 6.80 -7.36 9.73
N PHE A 104 7.71 -8.32 9.56
CA PHE A 104 8.09 -8.82 8.24
C PHE A 104 6.99 -9.64 7.58
N ASP A 105 6.27 -10.47 8.32
CA ASP A 105 5.12 -11.23 7.79
C ASP A 105 4.04 -10.29 7.25
N VAL A 106 3.69 -9.24 8.02
CA VAL A 106 2.65 -8.29 7.62
C VAL A 106 3.13 -7.33 6.54
N ASN A 107 4.30 -6.71 6.69
CA ASN A 107 4.73 -5.62 5.81
C ASN A 107 5.41 -6.09 4.51
N VAL A 108 6.06 -7.25 4.52
CA VAL A 108 6.89 -7.73 3.41
C VAL A 108 6.33 -9.00 2.78
N LYS A 109 6.13 -10.05 3.60
CA LYS A 109 5.70 -11.35 3.11
C LYS A 109 4.30 -11.32 2.51
N SER A 110 3.38 -10.52 3.07
CA SER A 110 2.05 -10.31 2.50
C SER A 110 2.14 -9.78 1.06
N MET A 111 2.97 -8.76 0.83
CA MET A 111 3.16 -8.17 -0.50
C MET A 111 3.86 -9.15 -1.44
N TYR A 112 4.89 -9.86 -0.96
CA TYR A 112 5.56 -10.91 -1.74
C TYR A 112 4.57 -11.97 -2.19
N GLN A 113 3.71 -12.48 -1.31
CA GLN A 113 2.75 -13.52 -1.62
C GLN A 113 1.69 -13.05 -2.63
N MET A 114 1.16 -11.83 -2.46
CA MET A 114 0.23 -11.24 -3.43
C MET A 114 0.89 -11.03 -4.80
N CYS A 115 2.09 -10.47 -4.85
CA CYS A 115 2.84 -10.31 -6.10
C CYS A 115 3.08 -11.66 -6.77
N LYS A 116 3.56 -12.67 -6.02
CA LYS A 116 3.85 -14.01 -6.54
C LYS A 116 2.60 -14.69 -7.13
N ALA A 117 1.44 -14.49 -6.52
CA ALA A 117 0.19 -15.08 -6.98
C ALA A 117 -0.39 -14.37 -8.23
N ILE A 118 -0.20 -13.05 -8.35
CA ILE A 118 -0.76 -12.22 -9.43
C ILE A 118 0.18 -12.16 -10.66
N LEU A 119 1.48 -12.16 -10.47
CA LEU A 119 2.47 -12.05 -11.56
C LEU A 119 2.24 -13.04 -12.71
N PRO A 120 1.87 -14.32 -12.49
CA PRO A 120 1.59 -15.23 -13.61
C PRO A 120 0.47 -14.74 -14.54
N LEU A 121 -0.56 -14.07 -13.98
CA LEU A 121 -1.64 -13.48 -14.80
C LEU A 121 -1.12 -12.29 -15.61
N MET A 122 -0.31 -11.42 -14.99
CA MET A 122 0.31 -10.28 -15.65
C MET A 122 1.29 -10.71 -16.75
N VAL A 123 2.07 -11.77 -16.53
CA VAL A 123 2.97 -12.34 -17.54
C VAL A 123 2.17 -12.91 -18.72
N LYS A 124 1.11 -13.66 -18.46
CA LYS A 124 0.24 -14.25 -19.50
C LYS A 124 -0.41 -13.18 -20.39
N GLN A 125 -0.79 -12.05 -19.81
CA GLN A 125 -1.39 -10.92 -20.55
C GLN A 125 -0.36 -9.94 -21.12
N ASN A 126 0.94 -10.15 -20.87
CA ASN A 126 2.06 -9.31 -21.30
C ASN A 126 1.89 -7.85 -20.85
N GLY A 127 1.61 -7.63 -19.57
CA GLY A 127 1.50 -6.29 -19.01
C GLY A 127 0.85 -6.25 -17.64
N GLY A 128 1.13 -5.17 -16.91
CA GLY A 128 0.55 -4.92 -15.60
C GLY A 128 1.28 -3.83 -14.81
N SER A 129 0.66 -3.39 -13.73
CA SER A 129 1.27 -2.44 -12.80
C SER A 129 1.14 -2.93 -11.36
N ILE A 130 2.26 -3.04 -10.66
CA ILE A 130 2.30 -3.36 -9.23
C ILE A 130 2.71 -2.09 -8.48
N ILE A 131 1.96 -1.75 -7.44
CA ILE A 131 2.19 -0.56 -6.63
C ILE A 131 2.25 -1.00 -5.16
N ASN A 132 3.40 -0.85 -4.53
CA ASN A 132 3.62 -1.25 -3.14
C ASN A 132 3.69 -0.03 -2.22
N VAL A 133 2.93 -0.01 -1.13
CA VAL A 133 3.03 1.06 -0.14
C VAL A 133 4.20 0.79 0.80
N SER A 134 5.31 1.54 0.59
CA SER A 134 6.46 1.61 1.49
C SER A 134 6.23 2.68 2.58
N SER A 135 7.22 3.48 2.89
CA SER A 135 7.18 4.60 3.83
C SER A 135 8.40 5.50 3.65
N CYS A 136 8.31 6.77 4.01
CA CYS A 136 9.50 7.61 4.23
C CYS A 136 10.39 7.02 5.34
N ALA A 137 9.81 6.36 6.36
CA ALA A 137 10.54 5.57 7.36
C ALA A 137 10.96 4.23 6.74
N SER A 138 12.07 4.22 6.03
CA SER A 138 12.60 3.08 5.26
C SER A 138 14.08 3.31 4.96
N SER A 139 14.56 2.85 3.81
CA SER A 139 15.89 3.20 3.27
C SER A 139 16.01 4.69 2.88
N LEU A 140 14.91 5.45 2.88
CA LEU A 140 14.91 6.89 2.57
C LEU A 140 15.33 7.72 3.78
N LYS A 141 14.77 7.42 4.97
CA LYS A 141 15.10 8.13 6.22
C LYS A 141 14.86 7.23 7.43
N GLY A 142 15.81 7.26 8.38
CA GLY A 142 15.65 6.66 9.70
C GLY A 142 14.82 7.53 10.64
N PHE A 143 14.01 6.90 11.48
CA PHE A 143 13.25 7.58 12.54
C PHE A 143 13.46 6.89 13.88
N PRO A 144 13.59 7.64 14.99
CA PRO A 144 13.60 7.04 16.32
C PRO A 144 12.38 6.15 16.55
N ASN A 145 12.58 5.06 17.25
CA ASN A 145 11.53 4.08 17.60
C ASN A 145 10.75 3.53 16.39
N ARG A 146 11.46 3.32 15.26
CA ARG A 146 10.90 2.71 14.03
C ARG A 146 11.83 1.63 13.47
N PHE A 147 12.58 0.95 14.35
CA PHE A 147 13.62 0.01 13.93
C PHE A 147 13.10 -1.05 12.95
N VAL A 148 12.27 -1.99 13.41
CA VAL A 148 11.79 -3.08 12.55
C VAL A 148 10.82 -2.59 11.47
N TYR A 149 10.02 -1.56 11.77
CA TYR A 149 9.16 -0.93 10.76
C TYR A 149 9.97 -0.37 9.60
N GLY A 150 10.99 0.44 9.88
CA GLY A 150 11.88 1.01 8.87
C GLY A 150 12.61 -0.06 8.06
N ALA A 151 13.13 -1.10 8.73
CA ALA A 151 13.76 -2.24 8.06
C ALA A 151 12.80 -2.95 7.10
N SER A 152 11.58 -3.25 7.55
CA SER A 152 10.56 -3.91 6.72
C SER A 152 10.14 -3.04 5.52
N LYS A 153 9.98 -1.72 5.70
CA LYS A 153 9.62 -0.81 4.59
C LYS A 153 10.79 -0.55 3.63
N GLY A 154 12.03 -0.66 4.09
CA GLY A 154 13.21 -0.73 3.23
C GLY A 154 13.23 -1.99 2.37
N ALA A 155 12.85 -3.14 2.95
CA ALA A 155 12.72 -4.39 2.21
C ALA A 155 11.64 -4.31 1.11
N VAL A 156 10.53 -3.59 1.32
CA VAL A 156 9.50 -3.35 0.28
C VAL A 156 10.08 -2.57 -0.91
N ILE A 157 10.97 -1.60 -0.67
CA ILE A 157 11.66 -0.87 -1.76
C ILE A 157 12.56 -1.83 -2.56
N GLY A 158 13.31 -2.70 -1.88
CA GLY A 158 14.15 -3.71 -2.53
C GLY A 158 13.33 -4.69 -3.37
N LEU A 159 12.24 -5.25 -2.78
CA LEU A 159 11.29 -6.14 -3.47
C LEU A 159 10.71 -5.48 -4.74
N THR A 160 10.31 -4.22 -4.64
CA THR A 160 9.78 -3.44 -5.76
C THR A 160 10.77 -3.34 -6.92
N LYS A 161 12.03 -3.00 -6.63
CA LYS A 161 13.08 -2.89 -7.65
C LYS A 161 13.40 -4.23 -8.30
N SER A 162 13.44 -5.30 -7.52
CA SER A 162 13.73 -6.65 -8.03
C SER A 162 12.63 -7.12 -8.98
N ILE A 163 11.35 -6.97 -8.61
CA ILE A 163 10.22 -7.32 -9.49
C ILE A 163 10.26 -6.48 -10.77
N ALA A 164 10.53 -5.18 -10.68
CA ALA A 164 10.65 -4.32 -11.85
C ALA A 164 11.76 -4.80 -12.79
N ALA A 165 12.95 -5.13 -12.27
CA ALA A 165 14.08 -5.62 -13.07
C ALA A 165 13.77 -6.95 -13.75
N ASP A 166 13.14 -7.88 -13.04
CA ASP A 166 12.84 -9.22 -13.55
C ASP A 166 11.77 -9.21 -14.67
N PHE A 167 10.77 -8.32 -14.57
CA PHE A 167 9.57 -8.40 -15.41
C PHE A 167 9.36 -7.21 -16.36
N VAL A 168 10.31 -6.25 -16.46
CA VAL A 168 10.18 -5.09 -17.36
C VAL A 168 10.02 -5.49 -18.82
N LYS A 169 10.66 -6.59 -19.25
CA LYS A 169 10.55 -7.09 -20.64
C LYS A 169 9.19 -7.69 -20.98
N GLN A 170 8.38 -7.99 -19.98
CA GLN A 170 6.98 -8.43 -20.11
C GLN A 170 6.00 -7.27 -19.95
N ASN A 171 6.45 -6.02 -20.10
CA ASN A 171 5.64 -4.82 -19.91
C ASN A 171 4.98 -4.71 -18.52
N ILE A 172 5.58 -5.32 -17.50
CA ILE A 172 5.12 -5.24 -16.12
C ILE A 172 5.95 -4.18 -15.40
N ARG A 173 5.26 -3.18 -14.86
CA ARG A 173 5.86 -2.12 -14.04
C ARG A 173 5.67 -2.45 -12.56
N CYS A 174 6.65 -2.17 -11.74
CA CYS A 174 6.56 -2.29 -10.30
C CYS A 174 7.17 -1.06 -9.66
N ASN A 175 6.37 -0.33 -8.89
CA ASN A 175 6.78 0.91 -8.23
C ASN A 175 6.35 0.90 -6.76
N SER A 176 6.95 1.75 -5.95
CA SER A 176 6.49 1.96 -4.58
C SER A 176 6.13 3.44 -4.33
N ILE A 177 5.21 3.65 -3.41
CA ILE A 177 4.91 4.96 -2.85
C ILE A 177 5.46 4.97 -1.43
N ALA A 178 6.14 6.04 -1.05
CA ALA A 178 6.68 6.25 0.30
C ALA A 178 5.97 7.44 0.97
N PRO A 179 4.83 7.20 1.65
CA PRO A 179 4.12 8.26 2.35
C PRO A 179 4.91 8.79 3.55
N GLY A 180 4.71 10.08 3.85
CA GLY A 180 4.96 10.66 5.16
C GLY A 180 3.89 10.26 6.17
N THR A 181 3.59 11.13 7.13
CA THR A 181 2.49 10.88 8.06
C THR A 181 1.16 11.22 7.40
N VAL A 182 0.30 10.22 7.26
CA VAL A 182 -1.04 10.32 6.67
C VAL A 182 -2.09 10.30 7.77
N PHE A 183 -3.06 11.23 7.72
CA PHE A 183 -4.23 11.19 8.58
C PHE A 183 -5.07 9.96 8.23
N SER A 184 -5.24 9.06 9.20
CA SER A 184 -5.96 7.80 9.03
C SER A 184 -6.49 7.31 10.39
N PRO A 185 -7.47 6.39 10.42
CA PRO A 185 -7.93 5.79 11.67
C PRO A 185 -6.79 5.19 12.49
N SER A 186 -5.89 4.43 11.88
CA SER A 186 -4.74 3.84 12.59
C SER A 186 -3.74 4.87 13.12
N TRP A 187 -3.61 6.03 12.49
CA TRP A 187 -2.82 7.15 13.02
C TRP A 187 -3.54 7.76 14.23
N GLN A 188 -4.86 7.99 14.13
CA GLN A 188 -5.65 8.56 15.23
C GLN A 188 -5.60 7.64 16.47
N ASP A 189 -5.70 6.33 16.27
CA ASP A 189 -5.58 5.35 17.37
C ASP A 189 -4.22 5.45 18.06
N ARG A 190 -3.12 5.56 17.30
CA ARG A 190 -1.77 5.74 17.88
C ARG A 190 -1.63 7.05 18.64
N VAL A 191 -2.23 8.12 18.16
CA VAL A 191 -2.25 9.40 18.89
C VAL A 191 -3.04 9.26 20.17
N ASN A 192 -4.23 8.67 20.13
CA ASN A 192 -5.11 8.49 21.29
C ASN A 192 -4.48 7.58 22.37
N GLN A 193 -3.64 6.61 21.98
CA GLN A 193 -2.93 5.70 22.88
C GLN A 193 -1.65 6.29 23.47
N SER A 194 -1.22 7.48 23.04
CA SER A 194 -0.03 8.12 23.60
C SER A 194 -0.32 8.73 24.98
N PRO A 195 0.69 8.85 25.86
CA PRO A 195 0.54 9.48 27.17
C PRO A 195 0.02 10.93 27.10
N ASP A 196 0.38 11.67 26.05
CA ASP A 196 -0.11 13.02 25.74
C ASP A 196 -0.55 13.09 24.27
N PRO A 197 -1.84 12.86 23.97
CA PRO A 197 -2.37 12.90 22.60
C PRO A 197 -2.22 14.26 21.92
N VAL A 198 -2.30 15.36 22.70
CA VAL A 198 -2.19 16.72 22.15
C VAL A 198 -0.77 16.98 21.66
N GLN A 199 0.22 16.65 22.50
CA GLN A 199 1.62 16.81 22.13
C GLN A 199 2.00 15.83 21.01
N ALA A 200 1.57 14.57 21.09
CA ALA A 200 1.82 13.58 20.04
C ALA A 200 1.32 14.04 18.68
N LYS A 201 0.12 14.64 18.61
CA LYS A 201 -0.42 15.20 17.37
C LYS A 201 0.48 16.33 16.83
N LYS A 202 0.92 17.25 17.69
CA LYS A 202 1.84 18.34 17.30
C LYS A 202 3.16 17.77 16.76
N ASP A 203 3.74 16.78 17.45
CA ASP A 203 4.99 16.14 17.06
C ASP A 203 4.88 15.43 15.71
N PHE A 204 3.75 14.75 15.46
CA PHE A 204 3.50 14.14 14.15
C PHE A 204 3.41 15.18 13.04
N ILE A 205 2.75 16.32 13.27
CA ILE A 205 2.64 17.41 12.29
C ILE A 205 4.00 18.04 12.04
N ALA A 206 4.77 18.32 13.11
CA ALA A 206 6.07 18.98 13.02
C ALA A 206 7.13 18.17 12.24
N ARG A 207 6.94 16.86 12.06
CA ARG A 207 7.82 16.02 11.25
C ARG A 207 7.79 16.36 9.76
N GLN A 208 6.70 16.89 9.27
CA GLN A 208 6.54 17.30 7.88
C GLN A 208 6.86 18.78 7.73
N PRO A 209 7.88 19.18 6.93
CA PRO A 209 8.17 20.57 6.64
C PRO A 209 6.99 21.39 6.10
N MET A 210 6.05 20.73 5.40
CA MET A 210 4.80 21.36 4.95
C MET A 210 3.84 21.76 6.09
N GLY A 211 4.12 21.40 7.36
CA GLY A 211 3.37 21.82 8.53
C GLY A 211 1.98 21.17 8.68
N ARG A 212 1.70 20.06 7.98
CA ARG A 212 0.45 19.31 8.07
C ARG A 212 0.65 17.83 7.81
N LEU A 213 -0.34 17.03 8.15
CA LEU A 213 -0.43 15.64 7.71
C LEU A 213 -0.90 15.58 6.25
N ALA A 214 -0.51 14.52 5.54
CA ALA A 214 -1.12 14.20 4.26
C ALA A 214 -2.54 13.63 4.47
N THR A 215 -3.39 13.75 3.46
CA THR A 215 -4.63 12.99 3.39
C THR A 215 -4.39 11.67 2.64
N ALA A 216 -5.28 10.70 2.80
CA ALA A 216 -5.19 9.43 2.09
C ALA A 216 -5.39 9.62 0.57
N GLU A 217 -6.17 10.63 0.18
CA GLU A 217 -6.45 11.00 -1.22
C GLU A 217 -5.20 11.53 -1.93
N GLU A 218 -4.31 12.24 -1.23
CA GLU A 218 -3.04 12.70 -1.79
C GLU A 218 -2.13 11.52 -2.17
N ILE A 219 -2.19 10.43 -1.41
CA ILE A 219 -1.47 9.18 -1.75
C ILE A 219 -2.18 8.47 -2.90
N ALA A 220 -3.51 8.41 -2.87
CA ALA A 220 -4.33 7.79 -3.91
C ALA A 220 -4.14 8.45 -5.28
N ALA A 221 -3.94 9.77 -5.35
CA ALA A 221 -3.67 10.48 -6.59
C ALA A 221 -2.39 9.98 -7.29
N VAL A 222 -1.33 9.72 -6.52
CA VAL A 222 -0.09 9.13 -7.05
C VAL A 222 -0.29 7.67 -7.45
N ALA A 223 -1.12 6.92 -6.70
CA ALA A 223 -1.48 5.56 -7.06
C ALA A 223 -2.23 5.50 -8.40
N VAL A 224 -3.16 6.44 -8.67
CA VAL A 224 -3.86 6.57 -9.96
C VAL A 224 -2.88 6.81 -11.10
N TYR A 225 -1.91 7.73 -10.93
CA TYR A 225 -0.84 7.95 -11.91
C TYR A 225 -0.06 6.65 -12.20
N LEU A 226 0.41 5.96 -11.17
CA LEU A 226 1.20 4.74 -11.33
C LEU A 226 0.40 3.57 -11.93
N ALA A 227 -0.91 3.53 -11.70
CA ALA A 227 -1.82 2.53 -12.25
C ALA A 227 -2.12 2.77 -13.73
N GLY A 228 -2.13 4.03 -14.16
CA GLY A 228 -2.54 4.47 -15.49
C GLY A 228 -1.44 4.38 -16.55
N ASP A 229 -1.85 4.75 -17.77
CA ASP A 229 -0.97 4.75 -18.93
C ASP A 229 -0.05 5.99 -18.97
N ASP A 230 -0.31 6.99 -18.13
CA ASP A 230 0.58 8.13 -17.91
C ASP A 230 1.94 7.73 -17.31
N ALA A 231 2.02 6.53 -16.69
CA ALA A 231 3.23 6.03 -16.05
C ALA A 231 3.94 4.92 -16.85
N THR A 232 3.73 4.81 -18.15
CA THR A 232 4.29 3.72 -18.98
C THR A 232 5.82 3.67 -18.98
N PHE A 233 6.50 4.78 -18.71
CA PHE A 233 7.96 4.85 -18.61
C PHE A 233 8.47 4.90 -17.16
N THR A 234 7.59 4.61 -16.17
CA THR A 234 7.91 4.68 -14.74
C THR A 234 7.89 3.27 -14.14
N THR A 235 9.06 2.71 -13.84
CA THR A 235 9.21 1.40 -13.17
C THR A 235 10.45 1.37 -12.29
N GLY A 236 10.43 0.52 -11.24
CA GLY A 236 11.55 0.37 -10.29
C GLY A 236 11.77 1.56 -9.38
N THR A 237 10.87 2.55 -9.36
CA THR A 237 11.02 3.77 -8.58
C THR A 237 10.25 3.75 -7.26
N THR A 238 10.66 4.64 -6.35
CA THR A 238 9.94 4.97 -5.13
C THR A 238 9.57 6.44 -5.18
N ILE A 239 8.27 6.74 -5.19
CA ILE A 239 7.77 8.11 -5.17
C ILE A 239 7.50 8.53 -3.72
N SER A 240 8.25 9.51 -3.23
CA SER A 240 8.00 10.12 -1.91
C SER A 240 6.81 11.07 -1.98
N VAL A 241 5.83 10.83 -1.09
CA VAL A 241 4.67 11.70 -0.88
C VAL A 241 4.61 12.01 0.61
N ASP A 242 5.54 12.84 1.07
CA ASP A 242 5.88 12.89 2.48
C ASP A 242 5.96 14.31 3.08
N GLY A 243 5.53 15.33 2.33
CA GLY A 243 5.52 16.72 2.80
C GLY A 243 6.91 17.26 3.11
N GLY A 244 7.94 16.74 2.45
CA GLY A 244 9.34 17.15 2.61
C GLY A 244 10.06 16.46 3.77
N ILE A 245 9.49 15.42 4.38
CA ILE A 245 10.08 14.78 5.57
C ILE A 245 11.43 14.09 5.28
N SER A 246 11.65 13.65 4.04
CA SER A 246 12.88 12.94 3.62
C SER A 246 13.97 13.84 3.04
N ILE A 247 13.71 15.13 2.85
CA ILE A 247 14.72 16.12 2.40
C ILE A 247 15.49 16.75 3.55
#